data_02724e060ea07021743ed4f9ab475313
#
_entry.id   02724e060ea07021743ed4f9ab475313
#
_cell.length_a   1.000
_cell.length_b   1.000
_cell.length_c   1.000
_cell.angle_alpha   90.00
_cell.angle_beta   90.00
_cell.angle_gamma   90.00
#
_symmetry.space_group_name_H-M   'P 1'
#
loop_
_entity.id
_entity.type
_entity.pdbx_description
1 polymer ?
#
loop_
_entity_poly.entity_id
_entity_poly.type
_entity_poly.pdbx_seq_one_letter_code
_entity_poly.pdbx_strand_id
1 'polypeptide(L)'
;MSYRSATITGGPVAVIGSGLAGITAAMRLADAGLRVVLFERNETLFSGASAVCEGKIHLGYTYVLDSSHTTTRRLLSGAVRFRPILTRWIPEAGLGLSEKPFLYACPRDSMVPKDGVAAHLAQTQEEADSCGADLICKRDLRLRPLNTSELGALFDTTEISAAWETNELASSPRTKRPFLLSALGAQPLVEARTKAEVTGITREDDHLVITWGADGLREKFGAVINASWEQRLRLDRYLNLSPPRQALHRFKCGLHLQSKDLAERTPNVTFVIGEYGDTVAYGDRVYASWYPAGMLKSEVALAPDPAPVCITPSTARHITEQSIAALARYMPGYGNALAEYTNDFEVRGGYISAWGTSGITDPNSGLHSRAEIGVTSLPRYHSINTGKYVMAPKYGEEAALRVLSEMGLDA
;
A
#
# COMPACT_ATOMS: atom_id res chain seq x y z
N MET A 1 4.27 6.56 -39.71
CA MET A 1 2.87 6.11 -39.57
C MET A 1 2.07 7.22 -38.91
N SER A 2 1.12 7.82 -39.60
CA SER A 2 0.33 8.92 -39.08
C SER A 2 -0.71 8.38 -38.11
N TYR A 3 -0.59 8.77 -36.83
CA TYR A 3 -1.66 8.54 -35.88
C TYR A 3 -2.91 9.29 -36.33
N ARG A 4 -3.93 8.56 -36.74
CA ARG A 4 -5.27 9.11 -36.88
C ARG A 4 -5.75 9.52 -35.50
N SER A 5 -5.86 10.82 -35.25
CA SER A 5 -6.57 11.39 -34.10
C SER A 5 -8.04 11.00 -34.27
N ALA A 6 -8.42 9.88 -33.68
CA ALA A 6 -9.84 9.61 -33.45
C ALA A 6 -10.30 10.66 -32.43
N THR A 7 -11.26 11.48 -32.84
CA THR A 7 -11.93 12.45 -31.96
C THR A 7 -12.73 11.63 -30.94
N ILE A 8 -12.11 11.35 -29.78
CA ILE A 8 -12.75 10.58 -28.70
C ILE A 8 -13.86 11.48 -28.15
N THR A 9 -15.09 11.09 -28.38
CA THR A 9 -16.29 11.75 -27.87
C THR A 9 -16.36 11.56 -26.35
N GLY A 10 -15.84 12.55 -25.55
CA GLY A 10 -15.95 12.44 -24.10
C GLY A 10 -15.07 13.39 -23.28
N GLY A 11 -14.10 14.07 -23.89
CA GLY A 11 -13.16 14.94 -23.16
C GLY A 11 -12.08 14.17 -22.39
N PRO A 12 -11.14 14.88 -21.70
CA PRO A 12 -10.08 14.26 -20.92
C PRO A 12 -10.62 13.51 -19.70
N VAL A 13 -9.83 12.57 -19.19
CA VAL A 13 -10.12 11.85 -17.94
C VAL A 13 -9.34 12.48 -16.79
N ALA A 14 -10.01 12.75 -15.68
CA ALA A 14 -9.33 13.16 -14.46
C ALA A 14 -8.98 11.96 -13.58
N VAL A 15 -7.76 11.94 -13.06
CA VAL A 15 -7.34 11.00 -12.01
C VAL A 15 -6.93 11.80 -10.78
N ILE A 16 -7.53 11.52 -9.62
CA ILE A 16 -7.30 12.27 -8.39
C ILE A 16 -6.41 11.44 -7.46
N GLY A 17 -5.21 11.92 -7.18
CA GLY A 17 -4.18 11.27 -6.35
C GLY A 17 -3.12 10.55 -7.17
N SER A 18 -1.86 10.93 -6.96
CA SER A 18 -0.68 10.36 -7.63
C SER A 18 -0.01 9.23 -6.86
N GLY A 19 -0.75 8.52 -6.02
CA GLY A 19 -0.29 7.25 -5.43
C GLY A 19 -0.17 6.15 -6.49
N LEU A 20 0.28 4.96 -6.07
CA LEU A 20 0.53 3.84 -7.00
C LEU A 20 -0.72 3.49 -7.85
N ALA A 21 -1.92 3.52 -7.26
CA ALA A 21 -3.16 3.25 -7.99
C ALA A 21 -3.48 4.33 -9.03
N GLY A 22 -3.33 5.62 -8.66
CA GLY A 22 -3.61 6.72 -9.58
C GLY A 22 -2.62 6.78 -10.75
N ILE A 23 -1.32 6.59 -10.50
CA ILE A 23 -0.31 6.52 -11.58
C ILE A 23 -0.62 5.34 -12.51
N THR A 24 -0.94 4.17 -11.95
CA THR A 24 -1.31 2.99 -12.78
C THR A 24 -2.54 3.28 -13.65
N ALA A 25 -3.57 3.90 -13.08
CA ALA A 25 -4.77 4.26 -13.84
C ALA A 25 -4.45 5.28 -14.95
N ALA A 26 -3.68 6.33 -14.62
CA ALA A 26 -3.30 7.36 -15.60
C ALA A 26 -2.49 6.79 -16.77
N MET A 27 -1.49 5.97 -16.48
CA MET A 27 -0.66 5.31 -17.49
C MET A 27 -1.50 4.37 -18.38
N ARG A 28 -2.39 3.57 -17.78
CA ARG A 28 -3.24 2.64 -18.52
C ARG A 28 -4.21 3.34 -19.46
N LEU A 29 -4.80 4.47 -19.03
CA LEU A 29 -5.67 5.30 -19.87
C LEU A 29 -4.89 5.95 -21.03
N ALA A 30 -3.70 6.47 -20.73
CA ALA A 30 -2.84 7.09 -21.74
C ALA A 30 -2.33 6.08 -22.78
N ASP A 31 -2.01 4.84 -22.38
CA ASP A 31 -1.67 3.75 -23.32
C ASP A 31 -2.81 3.42 -24.28
N ALA A 32 -4.06 3.65 -23.86
CA ALA A 32 -5.24 3.51 -24.71
C ALA A 32 -5.56 4.78 -25.55
N GLY A 33 -4.69 5.80 -25.51
CA GLY A 33 -4.83 7.02 -26.32
C GLY A 33 -5.68 8.13 -25.69
N LEU A 34 -6.07 8.00 -24.40
CA LEU A 34 -6.84 9.03 -23.71
C LEU A 34 -5.95 10.12 -23.10
N ARG A 35 -6.39 11.37 -23.22
CA ARG A 35 -5.78 12.48 -22.46
C ARG A 35 -6.18 12.38 -21.00
N VAL A 36 -5.21 12.46 -20.09
CA VAL A 36 -5.39 12.33 -18.64
C VAL A 36 -4.84 13.57 -17.93
N VAL A 37 -5.61 14.11 -17.00
CA VAL A 37 -5.13 15.09 -16.02
C VAL A 37 -5.03 14.41 -14.67
N LEU A 38 -3.80 14.30 -14.15
CA LEU A 38 -3.50 13.69 -12.86
C LEU A 38 -3.34 14.79 -11.80
N PHE A 39 -4.29 14.88 -10.87
CA PHE A 39 -4.28 15.83 -9.77
C PHE A 39 -3.56 15.28 -8.55
N GLU A 40 -2.62 16.05 -8.01
CA GLU A 40 -1.91 15.74 -6.75
C GLU A 40 -1.93 16.98 -5.84
N ARG A 41 -2.39 16.81 -4.59
CA ARG A 41 -2.44 17.92 -3.61
C ARG A 41 -1.07 18.36 -3.11
N ASN A 42 -0.11 17.41 -3.05
CA ASN A 42 1.25 17.69 -2.60
C ASN A 42 2.08 18.37 -3.70
N GLU A 43 3.22 18.89 -3.30
CA GLU A 43 4.20 19.50 -4.22
C GLU A 43 4.87 18.48 -5.14
N THR A 44 4.96 17.22 -4.69
CA THR A 44 5.64 16.15 -5.44
C THR A 44 4.72 14.95 -5.62
N LEU A 45 4.79 14.35 -6.82
CA LEU A 45 4.07 13.12 -7.13
C LEU A 45 4.61 11.93 -6.33
N PHE A 46 3.76 10.93 -6.11
CA PHE A 46 4.10 9.72 -5.37
C PHE A 46 4.74 10.02 -4.00
N SER A 47 4.11 10.89 -3.21
CA SER A 47 4.63 11.35 -1.91
C SER A 47 3.77 10.97 -0.70
N GLY A 48 2.56 10.47 -0.92
CA GLY A 48 1.65 10.03 0.14
C GLY A 48 1.94 8.62 0.65
N ALA A 49 0.91 7.92 1.13
CA ALA A 49 0.99 6.59 1.74
C ALA A 49 1.77 5.55 0.92
N SER A 50 1.67 5.61 -0.42
CA SER A 50 2.42 4.71 -1.32
C SER A 50 3.93 4.86 -1.25
N ALA A 51 4.45 6.01 -0.79
CA ALA A 51 5.89 6.29 -0.73
C ALA A 51 6.54 5.89 0.61
N VAL A 52 5.72 5.72 1.65
CA VAL A 52 6.20 5.59 3.03
C VAL A 52 5.84 4.25 3.69
N CYS A 53 5.10 3.39 2.98
CA CYS A 53 4.78 2.06 3.47
C CYS A 53 5.97 1.09 3.34
N GLU A 54 5.85 -0.04 4.00
CA GLU A 54 6.79 -1.17 3.92
C GLU A 54 6.85 -1.85 2.55
N GLY A 55 5.92 -1.53 1.65
CA GLY A 55 5.89 -2.04 0.30
C GLY A 55 5.61 -3.54 0.15
N LYS A 56 5.05 -4.19 1.16
CA LYS A 56 4.76 -5.63 1.10
C LYS A 56 3.80 -6.00 -0.02
N ILE A 57 4.15 -7.04 -0.75
CA ILE A 57 3.28 -7.75 -1.70
C ILE A 57 2.56 -8.84 -0.91
N HIS A 58 1.58 -8.42 -0.10
CA HIS A 58 0.86 -9.31 0.80
C HIS A 58 0.18 -10.46 0.07
N LEU A 59 0.42 -11.68 0.53
CA LEU A 59 -0.25 -12.90 0.08
C LEU A 59 -1.40 -13.31 0.99
N GLY A 60 -1.53 -12.70 2.17
CA GLY A 60 -2.61 -12.98 3.11
C GLY A 60 -2.15 -13.48 4.48
N TYR A 61 -0.89 -13.87 4.64
CA TYR A 61 -0.36 -14.48 5.87
C TYR A 61 -0.64 -13.69 7.16
N THR A 62 -0.72 -12.36 7.10
CA THR A 62 -1.00 -11.51 8.27
C THR A 62 -2.47 -11.50 8.70
N TYR A 63 -3.39 -12.10 7.94
CA TYR A 63 -4.84 -12.02 8.21
C TYR A 63 -5.38 -13.25 8.93
N VAL A 64 -4.68 -13.68 9.97
CA VAL A 64 -4.97 -14.89 10.75
C VAL A 64 -6.38 -14.93 11.33
N LEU A 65 -6.97 -13.75 11.63
CA LEU A 65 -8.34 -13.65 12.16
C LEU A 65 -9.44 -13.62 11.07
N ASP A 66 -9.09 -13.60 9.78
CA ASP A 66 -10.06 -13.81 8.69
C ASP A 66 -10.22 -15.30 8.38
N SER A 67 -11.00 -15.99 9.19
CA SER A 67 -11.28 -17.44 9.02
C SER A 67 -11.94 -17.79 7.68
N SER A 68 -12.52 -16.82 6.98
CA SER A 68 -13.12 -17.03 5.65
C SER A 68 -12.07 -17.11 4.53
N HIS A 69 -10.83 -16.72 4.78
CA HIS A 69 -9.76 -16.54 3.79
C HIS A 69 -10.15 -15.64 2.57
N THR A 70 -11.25 -14.88 2.68
CA THR A 70 -11.67 -13.96 1.63
C THR A 70 -10.64 -12.87 1.39
N THR A 71 -10.01 -12.36 2.46
CA THR A 71 -8.92 -11.40 2.35
C THR A 71 -7.71 -11.99 1.64
N THR A 72 -7.30 -13.22 1.99
CA THR A 72 -6.20 -13.95 1.34
C THR A 72 -6.42 -14.03 -0.17
N ARG A 73 -7.54 -14.61 -0.61
CA ARG A 73 -7.88 -14.73 -2.05
C ARG A 73 -7.90 -13.37 -2.76
N ARG A 74 -8.41 -12.34 -2.09
CA ARG A 74 -8.43 -10.99 -2.63
C ARG A 74 -7.02 -10.45 -2.84
N LEU A 75 -6.14 -10.55 -1.85
CA LEU A 75 -4.76 -10.07 -1.93
C LEU A 75 -3.93 -10.86 -2.95
N LEU A 76 -4.07 -12.18 -3.00
CA LEU A 76 -3.43 -13.03 -4.01
C LEU A 76 -3.79 -12.56 -5.43
N SER A 77 -5.06 -12.22 -5.68
CA SER A 77 -5.49 -11.70 -6.99
C SER A 77 -4.80 -10.38 -7.40
N GLY A 78 -4.32 -9.58 -6.44
CA GLY A 78 -3.52 -8.39 -6.68
C GLY A 78 -2.03 -8.73 -6.81
N ALA A 79 -1.55 -9.63 -5.97
CA ALA A 79 -0.15 -10.02 -5.93
C ALA A 79 0.33 -10.62 -7.26
N VAL A 80 -0.42 -11.56 -7.84
CA VAL A 80 -0.10 -12.17 -9.15
C VAL A 80 -0.09 -11.15 -10.31
N ARG A 81 -0.79 -10.04 -10.16
CA ARG A 81 -0.85 -8.97 -11.16
C ARG A 81 0.11 -7.81 -10.91
N PHE A 82 0.68 -7.72 -9.71
CA PHE A 82 1.51 -6.58 -9.29
C PHE A 82 2.69 -6.35 -10.24
N ARG A 83 3.49 -7.39 -10.45
CA ARG A 83 4.64 -7.35 -11.34
C ARG A 83 4.23 -7.19 -12.82
N PRO A 84 3.33 -8.03 -13.40
CA PRO A 84 2.94 -7.90 -14.82
C PRO A 84 2.37 -6.53 -15.18
N ILE A 85 1.66 -5.86 -14.27
CA ILE A 85 1.13 -4.52 -14.53
C ILE A 85 2.26 -3.49 -14.56
N LEU A 86 3.10 -3.47 -13.53
CA LEU A 86 4.12 -2.42 -13.38
C LEU A 86 5.26 -2.53 -14.40
N THR A 87 5.64 -3.75 -14.77
CA THR A 87 6.72 -3.97 -15.76
C THR A 87 6.36 -3.57 -17.19
N ARG A 88 5.14 -3.13 -17.44
CA ARG A 88 4.77 -2.45 -18.70
C ARG A 88 5.49 -1.11 -18.86
N TRP A 89 5.78 -0.42 -17.76
CA TRP A 89 6.30 0.95 -17.77
C TRP A 89 7.66 1.10 -17.11
N ILE A 90 8.01 0.20 -16.18
CA ILE A 90 9.28 0.26 -15.47
C ILE A 90 10.06 -1.04 -15.63
N PRO A 91 11.41 -0.99 -15.68
CA PRO A 91 12.21 -2.20 -15.77
C PRO A 91 12.06 -3.06 -14.50
N GLU A 92 12.35 -4.34 -14.59
CA GLU A 92 12.27 -5.30 -13.48
C GLU A 92 13.05 -4.81 -12.24
N ALA A 93 14.28 -4.30 -12.43
CA ALA A 93 15.09 -3.74 -11.36
C ALA A 93 14.41 -2.55 -10.67
N GLY A 94 13.57 -1.80 -11.37
CA GLY A 94 12.78 -0.69 -10.84
C GLY A 94 11.70 -1.12 -9.87
N LEU A 95 11.32 -2.41 -9.83
CA LEU A 95 10.39 -2.90 -8.82
C LEU A 95 11.00 -2.89 -7.41
N GLY A 96 12.33 -2.99 -7.29
CA GLY A 96 13.02 -2.98 -6.00
C GLY A 96 12.52 -4.10 -5.08
N LEU A 97 12.47 -5.34 -5.59
CA LEU A 97 12.00 -6.49 -4.82
C LEU A 97 12.98 -6.85 -3.70
N SER A 98 12.47 -7.28 -2.56
CA SER A 98 13.28 -7.81 -1.47
C SER A 98 13.91 -9.14 -1.88
N GLU A 99 15.15 -9.37 -1.44
CA GLU A 99 15.90 -10.57 -1.80
C GLU A 99 15.77 -11.68 -0.76
N LYS A 100 15.56 -11.32 0.50
CA LYS A 100 15.39 -12.26 1.61
C LYS A 100 13.94 -12.70 1.72
N PRO A 101 13.67 -13.96 2.16
CA PRO A 101 12.32 -14.41 2.47
C PRO A 101 11.75 -13.61 3.64
N PHE A 102 10.40 -13.56 3.72
CA PHE A 102 9.71 -13.01 4.88
C PHE A 102 9.50 -14.08 5.93
N LEU A 103 9.84 -13.74 7.16
CA LEU A 103 9.53 -14.51 8.36
C LEU A 103 8.25 -13.97 8.99
N TYR A 104 7.36 -14.88 9.34
CA TYR A 104 6.21 -14.61 10.18
C TYR A 104 6.48 -15.14 11.58
N ALA A 105 6.70 -14.25 12.53
CA ALA A 105 7.03 -14.59 13.91
C ALA A 105 5.78 -14.48 14.79
N CYS A 106 5.53 -15.50 15.61
CA CYS A 106 4.42 -15.54 16.56
C CYS A 106 4.92 -15.25 17.99
N PRO A 107 4.67 -14.05 18.52
CA PRO A 107 4.92 -13.76 19.93
C PRO A 107 4.12 -14.67 20.85
N ARG A 108 4.60 -14.86 22.08
CA ARG A 108 3.89 -15.69 23.09
C ARG A 108 2.59 -15.04 23.57
N ASP A 109 2.52 -13.71 23.48
CA ASP A 109 1.34 -12.88 23.78
C ASP A 109 0.51 -12.55 22.54
N SER A 110 0.72 -13.27 21.43
CA SER A 110 -0.09 -13.15 20.22
C SER A 110 -1.58 -13.40 20.51
N MET A 111 -2.46 -12.61 19.86
CA MET A 111 -3.92 -12.77 19.95
C MET A 111 -4.40 -14.15 19.50
N VAL A 112 -3.62 -14.86 18.68
CA VAL A 112 -3.90 -16.22 18.22
C VAL A 112 -2.74 -17.12 18.58
N PRO A 113 -2.98 -18.29 19.23
CA PRO A 113 -1.95 -19.26 19.54
C PRO A 113 -1.19 -19.73 18.29
N LYS A 114 0.08 -20.12 18.47
CA LYS A 114 0.98 -20.54 17.38
C LYS A 114 0.38 -21.59 16.43
N ASP A 115 -0.42 -22.53 16.96
CA ASP A 115 -1.01 -23.61 16.15
C ASP A 115 -2.11 -23.05 15.23
N GLY A 116 -2.88 -22.06 15.68
CA GLY A 116 -3.84 -21.34 14.87
C GLY A 116 -3.15 -20.47 13.79
N VAL A 117 -2.04 -19.84 14.14
CA VAL A 117 -1.19 -19.13 13.17
C VAL A 117 -0.66 -20.11 12.13
N ALA A 118 -0.08 -21.24 12.54
CA ALA A 118 0.45 -22.26 11.62
C ALA A 118 -0.61 -22.77 10.64
N ALA A 119 -1.81 -23.07 11.14
CA ALA A 119 -2.92 -23.55 10.31
C ALA A 119 -3.32 -22.51 9.24
N HIS A 120 -3.44 -21.23 9.63
CA HIS A 120 -3.73 -20.13 8.68
C HIS A 120 -2.63 -19.96 7.63
N LEU A 121 -1.35 -20.02 8.05
CA LEU A 121 -0.23 -19.90 7.12
C LEU A 121 -0.21 -21.05 6.11
N ALA A 122 -0.47 -22.28 6.55
CA ALA A 122 -0.54 -23.45 5.68
C ALA A 122 -1.65 -23.31 4.63
N GLN A 123 -2.85 -22.94 5.05
CA GLN A 123 -3.96 -22.72 4.13
C GLN A 123 -3.72 -21.55 3.16
N THR A 124 -3.09 -20.47 3.64
CA THR A 124 -2.68 -19.33 2.78
C THR A 124 -1.68 -19.79 1.72
N GLN A 125 -0.73 -20.67 2.07
CA GLN A 125 0.22 -21.24 1.12
C GLN A 125 -0.47 -22.09 0.05
N GLU A 126 -1.42 -22.95 0.43
CA GLU A 126 -2.20 -23.76 -0.51
C GLU A 126 -2.97 -22.88 -1.51
N GLU A 127 -3.60 -21.81 -1.03
CA GLU A 127 -4.28 -20.85 -1.89
C GLU A 127 -3.30 -20.10 -2.81
N ALA A 128 -2.10 -19.75 -2.31
CA ALA A 128 -1.06 -19.11 -3.11
C ALA A 128 -0.54 -20.04 -4.21
N ASP A 129 -0.27 -21.29 -3.90
CA ASP A 129 0.19 -22.30 -4.87
C ASP A 129 -0.86 -22.50 -5.99
N SER A 130 -2.14 -22.56 -5.62
CA SER A 130 -3.24 -22.74 -6.59
C SER A 130 -3.46 -21.53 -7.51
N CYS A 131 -3.02 -20.33 -7.10
CA CYS A 131 -3.12 -19.09 -7.89
C CYS A 131 -1.90 -18.85 -8.81
N GLY A 132 -0.88 -19.69 -8.80
CA GLY A 132 0.38 -19.46 -9.49
C GLY A 132 1.19 -18.32 -8.86
N ALA A 133 1.10 -18.16 -7.53
CA ALA A 133 1.84 -17.13 -6.80
C ALA A 133 3.37 -17.34 -6.83
N ASP A 134 3.83 -18.51 -7.21
CA ASP A 134 5.25 -18.81 -7.52
C ASP A 134 5.81 -17.86 -8.59
N LEU A 135 4.96 -17.36 -9.49
CA LEU A 135 5.35 -16.38 -10.51
C LEU A 135 5.74 -15.02 -9.92
N ILE A 136 5.32 -14.71 -8.68
CA ILE A 136 5.68 -13.48 -8.00
C ILE A 136 7.15 -13.54 -7.58
N CYS A 137 7.58 -14.67 -7.07
CA CYS A 137 8.86 -14.83 -6.38
C CYS A 137 10.00 -15.35 -7.21
N LYS A 138 9.80 -15.99 -8.36
CA LYS A 138 10.85 -16.72 -9.11
C LYS A 138 11.74 -17.64 -8.23
N ARG A 139 11.28 -17.97 -7.02
CA ARG A 139 11.98 -18.80 -6.05
C ARG A 139 11.05 -19.91 -5.63
N ASP A 140 11.60 -21.10 -5.49
CA ASP A 140 10.90 -22.26 -4.88
C ASP A 140 10.89 -22.12 -3.34
N LEU A 141 10.40 -20.97 -2.87
CA LEU A 141 10.23 -20.70 -1.45
C LEU A 141 8.84 -21.17 -1.03
N ARG A 142 8.82 -22.19 -0.16
CA ARG A 142 7.59 -22.71 0.44
C ARG A 142 7.54 -22.36 1.90
N LEU A 143 6.34 -22.33 2.44
CA LEU A 143 6.12 -22.20 3.87
C LEU A 143 6.94 -23.26 4.62
N ARG A 144 7.81 -22.81 5.52
CA ARG A 144 8.68 -23.68 6.33
C ARG A 144 8.79 -23.15 7.75
N PRO A 145 8.47 -23.97 8.77
CA PRO A 145 8.75 -23.59 10.16
C PRO A 145 10.25 -23.52 10.40
N LEU A 146 10.70 -22.54 11.20
CA LEU A 146 12.07 -22.51 11.69
C LEU A 146 12.24 -23.60 12.75
N ASN A 147 13.38 -24.30 12.71
CA ASN A 147 13.76 -25.19 13.79
C ASN A 147 14.24 -24.43 15.01
N THR A 148 14.47 -25.12 16.14
CA THR A 148 14.84 -24.49 17.43
C THR A 148 16.14 -23.68 17.33
N SER A 149 17.14 -24.16 16.58
CA SER A 149 18.41 -23.46 16.40
C SER A 149 18.25 -22.19 15.56
N GLU A 150 17.53 -22.27 14.45
CA GLU A 150 17.21 -21.13 13.59
C GLU A 150 16.39 -20.06 14.33
N LEU A 151 15.39 -20.51 15.12
CA LEU A 151 14.56 -19.62 15.92
C LEU A 151 15.42 -18.86 16.94
N GLY A 152 16.25 -19.58 17.72
CA GLY A 152 17.11 -18.97 18.74
C GLY A 152 18.26 -18.13 18.20
N ALA A 153 18.65 -18.32 16.93
CA ALA A 153 19.65 -17.47 16.27
C ALA A 153 19.10 -16.08 15.92
N LEU A 154 17.79 -15.95 15.69
CA LEU A 154 17.16 -14.71 15.27
C LEU A 154 16.34 -14.03 16.36
N PHE A 155 15.67 -14.82 17.20
CA PHE A 155 14.66 -14.35 18.14
C PHE A 155 14.98 -14.75 19.58
N ASP A 156 14.50 -13.91 20.50
CA ASP A 156 14.41 -14.32 21.89
C ASP A 156 13.29 -15.38 22.04
N THR A 157 13.64 -16.61 22.35
CA THR A 157 12.71 -17.73 22.47
C THR A 157 11.84 -17.65 23.74
N THR A 158 12.14 -16.74 24.67
CA THR A 158 11.23 -16.42 25.79
C THR A 158 10.10 -15.51 25.36
N GLU A 159 10.25 -14.77 24.26
CA GLU A 159 9.26 -13.86 23.70
C GLU A 159 8.55 -14.46 22.46
N ILE A 160 9.27 -15.20 21.61
CA ILE A 160 8.75 -15.80 20.39
C ILE A 160 8.52 -17.30 20.56
N SER A 161 7.32 -17.74 20.26
CA SER A 161 6.91 -19.14 20.37
C SER A 161 7.19 -19.98 19.11
N ALA A 162 7.16 -19.37 17.94
CA ALA A 162 7.42 -19.98 16.64
C ALA A 162 7.65 -18.91 15.56
N ALA A 163 8.30 -19.30 14.46
CA ALA A 163 8.39 -18.49 13.26
C ALA A 163 8.41 -19.37 12.02
N TRP A 164 7.94 -18.82 10.90
CA TRP A 164 7.86 -19.50 9.60
C TRP A 164 8.46 -18.64 8.51
N GLU A 165 9.23 -19.25 7.66
CA GLU A 165 9.67 -18.68 6.39
C GLU A 165 8.55 -18.80 5.35
N THR A 166 8.33 -17.74 4.58
CA THR A 166 7.27 -17.67 3.57
C THR A 166 7.80 -17.17 2.23
N ASN A 167 7.01 -17.32 1.18
CA ASN A 167 7.29 -16.78 -0.14
C ASN A 167 6.82 -15.33 -0.34
N GLU A 168 6.37 -14.63 0.70
CA GLU A 168 5.99 -13.21 0.61
C GLU A 168 7.21 -12.34 0.28
N LEU A 169 7.01 -11.30 -0.51
CA LEU A 169 8.02 -10.31 -0.89
C LEU A 169 7.56 -8.90 -0.53
N ALA A 170 8.51 -7.99 -0.56
CA ALA A 170 8.23 -6.56 -0.58
C ALA A 170 8.86 -5.90 -1.81
N SER A 171 8.30 -4.78 -2.21
CA SER A 171 8.72 -3.99 -3.35
C SER A 171 8.95 -2.56 -2.89
N SER A 172 10.22 -2.14 -2.82
CA SER A 172 10.64 -0.84 -2.29
C SER A 172 9.93 0.33 -2.97
N PRO A 173 9.12 1.12 -2.26
CA PRO A 173 8.50 2.32 -2.83
C PRO A 173 9.53 3.34 -3.27
N ARG A 174 10.62 3.50 -2.53
CA ARG A 174 11.67 4.48 -2.81
C ARG A 174 12.48 4.12 -4.05
N THR A 175 12.79 2.84 -4.26
CA THR A 175 13.45 2.37 -5.48
C THR A 175 12.55 2.55 -6.70
N LYS A 176 11.26 2.25 -6.54
CA LYS A 176 10.26 2.32 -7.62
C LYS A 176 9.94 3.75 -8.07
N ARG A 177 9.92 4.69 -7.12
CA ARG A 177 9.49 6.07 -7.39
C ARG A 177 10.17 6.74 -8.58
N PRO A 178 11.51 6.79 -8.71
CA PRO A 178 12.16 7.46 -9.83
C PRO A 178 11.79 6.84 -11.18
N PHE A 179 11.66 5.52 -11.27
CA PHE A 179 11.26 4.83 -12.50
C PHE A 179 9.82 5.15 -12.89
N LEU A 180 8.88 5.14 -11.92
CA LEU A 180 7.49 5.51 -12.16
C LEU A 180 7.36 6.96 -12.62
N LEU A 181 8.07 7.89 -11.97
CA LEU A 181 8.02 9.31 -12.35
C LEU A 181 8.67 9.57 -13.71
N SER A 182 9.75 8.86 -14.05
CA SER A 182 10.36 8.92 -15.38
C SER A 182 9.39 8.42 -16.47
N ALA A 183 8.76 7.26 -16.24
CA ALA A 183 7.78 6.72 -17.17
C ALA A 183 6.57 7.65 -17.35
N LEU A 184 6.06 8.21 -16.24
CA LEU A 184 4.94 9.14 -16.26
C LEU A 184 5.30 10.43 -17.02
N GLY A 185 6.51 10.98 -16.78
CA GLY A 185 7.00 12.19 -17.47
C GLY A 185 7.26 11.98 -18.96
N ALA A 186 7.52 10.75 -19.39
CA ALA A 186 7.66 10.39 -20.79
C ALA A 186 6.33 10.16 -21.50
N GLN A 187 5.19 10.12 -20.78
CA GLN A 187 3.87 9.86 -21.35
C GLN A 187 3.20 11.18 -21.80
N PRO A 188 3.14 11.48 -23.13
CA PRO A 188 2.69 12.78 -23.63
C PRO A 188 1.19 13.05 -23.40
N LEU A 189 0.41 12.02 -23.12
CA LEU A 189 -1.02 12.14 -22.88
C LEU A 189 -1.39 12.37 -21.41
N VAL A 190 -0.40 12.39 -20.50
CA VAL A 190 -0.63 12.64 -19.07
C VAL A 190 -0.11 14.02 -18.69
N GLU A 191 -1.02 14.89 -18.29
CA GLU A 191 -0.71 16.17 -17.65
C GLU A 191 -0.77 16.00 -16.12
N ALA A 192 0.34 16.10 -15.43
CA ALA A 192 0.38 16.01 -13.97
C ALA A 192 0.36 17.41 -13.33
N ARG A 193 -0.61 17.66 -12.47
CA ARG A 193 -0.78 18.91 -11.71
C ARG A 193 -0.52 18.68 -10.25
N THR A 194 0.58 19.23 -9.73
CA THR A 194 0.91 19.23 -8.30
C THR A 194 0.37 20.50 -7.61
N LYS A 195 0.31 20.49 -6.26
CA LYS A 195 -0.36 21.55 -5.47
C LYS A 195 -1.80 21.80 -5.92
N ALA A 196 -2.43 20.78 -6.47
CA ALA A 196 -3.75 20.81 -7.08
C ALA A 196 -4.74 19.94 -6.28
N GLU A 197 -5.07 20.39 -5.07
CA GLU A 197 -6.05 19.70 -4.22
C GLU A 197 -7.44 19.79 -4.85
N VAL A 198 -8.08 18.65 -5.06
CA VAL A 198 -9.47 18.58 -5.49
C VAL A 198 -10.38 18.80 -4.28
N THR A 199 -11.20 19.85 -4.36
CA THR A 199 -12.08 20.30 -3.27
C THR A 199 -13.57 20.08 -3.58
N GLY A 200 -13.92 19.70 -4.82
CA GLY A 200 -15.30 19.45 -5.21
C GLY A 200 -15.41 18.65 -6.50
N ILE A 201 -16.51 17.91 -6.64
CA ILE A 201 -16.89 17.19 -7.84
C ILE A 201 -18.40 17.37 -8.02
N THR A 202 -18.81 17.86 -9.19
CA THR A 202 -20.23 18.00 -9.53
C THR A 202 -20.53 17.35 -10.89
N ARG A 203 -21.75 16.89 -11.06
CA ARG A 203 -22.23 16.38 -12.36
C ARG A 203 -22.93 17.49 -13.11
N GLU A 204 -22.52 17.71 -14.35
CA GLU A 204 -23.17 18.65 -15.27
C GLU A 204 -23.42 17.90 -16.59
N ASP A 205 -24.69 17.61 -16.86
CA ASP A 205 -25.09 16.80 -18.01
C ASP A 205 -24.29 15.46 -18.08
N ASP A 206 -23.62 15.23 -19.20
CA ASP A 206 -22.80 14.03 -19.45
C ASP A 206 -21.34 14.18 -19.00
N HIS A 207 -21.01 15.19 -18.21
CA HIS A 207 -19.65 15.46 -17.75
C HIS A 207 -19.57 15.53 -16.24
N LEU A 208 -18.36 15.36 -15.74
CA LEU A 208 -18.02 15.67 -14.34
C LEU A 208 -17.16 16.92 -14.30
N VAL A 209 -17.50 17.84 -13.41
CA VAL A 209 -16.73 19.07 -13.18
C VAL A 209 -15.96 18.92 -11.90
N ILE A 210 -14.64 19.05 -11.96
CA ILE A 210 -13.76 19.07 -10.81
C ILE A 210 -13.51 20.52 -10.40
N THR A 211 -13.65 20.81 -9.11
CA THR A 211 -13.18 22.04 -8.47
C THR A 211 -11.86 21.74 -7.77
N TRP A 212 -10.82 22.54 -8.00
CA TRP A 212 -9.49 22.29 -7.46
C TRP A 212 -8.70 23.57 -7.19
N GLY A 213 -7.65 23.46 -6.36
CA GLY A 213 -6.79 24.58 -5.99
C GLY A 213 -7.45 25.57 -5.02
N ALA A 214 -6.65 26.50 -4.48
CA ALA A 214 -7.11 27.52 -3.54
C ALA A 214 -8.09 28.50 -4.16
N ASP A 215 -7.93 28.77 -5.47
CA ASP A 215 -8.76 29.70 -6.23
C ASP A 215 -10.08 29.10 -6.72
N GLY A 216 -10.33 27.82 -6.43
CA GLY A 216 -11.56 27.12 -6.84
C GLY A 216 -11.72 26.98 -8.35
N LEU A 217 -10.63 26.72 -9.07
CA LEU A 217 -10.64 26.50 -10.51
C LEU A 217 -11.57 25.34 -10.87
N ARG A 218 -12.29 25.47 -11.96
CA ARG A 218 -13.26 24.45 -12.43
C ARG A 218 -12.92 23.97 -13.82
N GLU A 219 -12.98 22.66 -14.04
CA GLU A 219 -12.69 22.03 -15.33
C GLU A 219 -13.59 20.81 -15.57
N LYS A 220 -14.02 20.62 -16.83
CA LYS A 220 -14.91 19.53 -17.26
C LYS A 220 -14.12 18.32 -17.74
N PHE A 221 -14.57 17.12 -17.31
CA PHE A 221 -13.97 15.84 -17.66
C PHE A 221 -15.02 14.83 -18.15
N GLY A 222 -14.62 13.99 -19.09
CA GLY A 222 -15.45 12.90 -19.59
C GLY A 222 -15.65 11.78 -18.57
N ALA A 223 -14.65 11.54 -17.69
CA ALA A 223 -14.74 10.62 -16.58
C ALA A 223 -13.75 11.04 -15.47
N VAL A 224 -13.97 10.52 -14.26
CA VAL A 224 -13.13 10.77 -13.08
C VAL A 224 -12.79 9.47 -12.38
N ILE A 225 -11.52 9.26 -12.08
CA ILE A 225 -11.04 8.19 -11.19
C ILE A 225 -10.57 8.82 -9.88
N ASN A 226 -11.23 8.46 -8.77
CA ASN A 226 -10.86 8.87 -7.43
C ASN A 226 -9.90 7.84 -6.80
N ALA A 227 -8.61 8.15 -6.80
CA ALA A 227 -7.52 7.37 -6.20
C ALA A 227 -6.88 8.11 -5.00
N SER A 228 -7.63 9.02 -4.35
CA SER A 228 -7.14 9.95 -3.32
C SER A 228 -6.96 9.31 -1.92
N TRP A 229 -7.07 8.00 -1.80
CA TRP A 229 -6.84 7.18 -0.61
C TRP A 229 -7.61 7.66 0.63
N GLU A 230 -6.95 8.31 1.60
CA GLU A 230 -7.58 8.76 2.85
C GLU A 230 -8.65 9.84 2.63
N GLN A 231 -8.59 10.60 1.52
CA GLN A 231 -9.59 11.61 1.17
C GLN A 231 -10.72 11.07 0.31
N ARG A 232 -10.66 9.80 -0.07
CA ARG A 232 -11.56 9.15 -1.02
C ARG A 232 -13.04 9.33 -0.66
N LEU A 233 -13.41 9.02 0.57
CA LEU A 233 -14.81 9.05 1.00
C LEU A 233 -15.37 10.47 1.08
N ARG A 234 -14.53 11.48 1.36
CA ARG A 234 -14.92 12.89 1.29
C ARG A 234 -15.30 13.27 -0.12
N LEU A 235 -14.49 12.87 -1.12
CA LEU A 235 -14.77 13.16 -2.53
C LEU A 235 -15.97 12.37 -3.05
N ASP A 236 -16.12 11.10 -2.65
CA ASP A 236 -17.26 10.25 -3.00
C ASP A 236 -18.60 10.89 -2.62
N ARG A 237 -18.66 11.61 -1.50
CA ARG A 237 -19.88 12.27 -1.03
C ARG A 237 -20.39 13.38 -1.95
N TYR A 238 -19.53 14.04 -2.72
CA TYR A 238 -19.97 15.06 -3.68
C TYR A 238 -20.92 14.50 -4.76
N LEU A 239 -20.81 13.19 -5.01
CA LEU A 239 -21.69 12.47 -5.94
C LEU A 239 -22.69 11.55 -5.24
N ASN A 240 -22.96 11.79 -3.95
CA ASN A 240 -23.87 10.98 -3.11
C ASN A 240 -23.48 9.50 -3.00
N LEU A 241 -22.22 9.16 -3.23
CA LEU A 241 -21.71 7.81 -2.99
C LEU A 241 -21.39 7.64 -1.51
N SER A 242 -22.28 6.96 -0.79
CA SER A 242 -22.13 6.70 0.64
C SER A 242 -21.23 5.50 0.89
N PRO A 243 -20.35 5.54 1.91
CA PRO A 243 -19.58 4.39 2.32
C PRO A 243 -20.50 3.31 2.94
N PRO A 244 -20.19 2.02 2.77
CA PRO A 244 -20.98 0.93 3.35
C PRO A 244 -20.87 0.87 4.88
N ARG A 245 -19.79 1.41 5.44
CA ARG A 245 -19.47 1.42 6.87
C ARG A 245 -18.65 2.65 7.25
N GLN A 246 -18.50 2.90 8.54
CA GLN A 246 -17.53 3.87 9.06
C GLN A 246 -16.10 3.42 8.73
N ALA A 247 -15.24 4.40 8.51
CA ALA A 247 -13.85 4.18 8.21
C ALA A 247 -12.96 4.64 9.38
N LEU A 248 -12.03 3.79 9.78
CA LEU A 248 -10.97 4.08 10.72
C LEU A 248 -9.71 4.48 9.95
N HIS A 249 -9.28 5.72 10.15
CA HIS A 249 -8.04 6.26 9.60
C HIS A 249 -6.96 6.27 10.68
N ARG A 250 -5.77 5.78 10.35
CA ARG A 250 -4.63 5.72 11.27
C ARG A 250 -3.41 6.28 10.59
N PHE A 251 -2.74 7.23 11.23
CA PHE A 251 -1.46 7.74 10.76
C PHE A 251 -0.34 6.96 11.44
N LYS A 252 0.31 6.09 10.67
CA LYS A 252 1.40 5.23 11.16
C LYS A 252 2.73 5.68 10.57
N CYS A 253 3.74 5.81 11.44
CA CYS A 253 5.13 6.08 11.09
C CYS A 253 5.95 4.80 11.03
N GLY A 254 7.00 4.83 10.22
CA GLY A 254 8.07 3.85 10.17
C GLY A 254 9.42 4.56 10.07
N LEU A 255 10.46 3.80 10.38
CA LEU A 255 11.87 4.18 10.30
C LEU A 255 12.40 3.81 8.92
N HIS A 256 13.08 4.72 8.25
CA HIS A 256 13.67 4.51 6.94
C HIS A 256 15.14 4.86 6.98
N LEU A 257 15.99 4.00 6.46
CA LEU A 257 17.42 4.24 6.35
C LEU A 257 17.96 3.70 5.02
N GLN A 258 18.95 4.38 4.46
CA GLN A 258 19.76 3.85 3.39
C GLN A 258 21.13 3.48 3.96
N SER A 259 21.36 2.19 4.14
CA SER A 259 22.60 1.60 4.63
C SER A 259 22.70 0.17 4.12
N LYS A 260 23.69 -0.10 3.28
CA LYS A 260 23.93 -1.46 2.77
C LYS A 260 24.29 -2.42 3.90
N ASP A 261 25.16 -1.98 4.83
CA ASP A 261 25.58 -2.78 5.97
C ASP A 261 24.40 -3.18 6.85
N LEU A 262 23.54 -2.24 7.23
CA LEU A 262 22.35 -2.57 8.02
C LEU A 262 21.36 -3.44 7.23
N ALA A 263 21.19 -3.20 5.93
CA ALA A 263 20.30 -3.99 5.09
C ALA A 263 20.74 -5.47 5.01
N GLU A 264 22.05 -5.73 4.95
CA GLU A 264 22.61 -7.08 4.97
C GLU A 264 22.32 -7.80 6.30
N ARG A 265 22.26 -7.08 7.41
CA ARG A 265 21.95 -7.58 8.75
C ARG A 265 20.44 -7.63 9.05
N THR A 266 19.59 -6.93 8.28
CA THR A 266 18.16 -6.84 8.53
C THR A 266 17.41 -8.10 8.06
N PRO A 267 16.72 -8.84 8.94
CA PRO A 267 15.77 -9.86 8.52
C PRO A 267 14.46 -9.22 8.07
N ASN A 268 13.77 -9.83 7.11
CA ASN A 268 12.41 -9.45 6.78
C ASN A 268 11.46 -10.18 7.74
N VAL A 269 10.83 -9.46 8.65
CA VAL A 269 9.98 -10.05 9.69
C VAL A 269 8.65 -9.32 9.80
N THR A 270 7.58 -10.08 9.94
CA THR A 270 6.28 -9.61 10.41
C THR A 270 5.91 -10.36 11.67
N PHE A 271 5.63 -9.64 12.74
CA PHE A 271 5.09 -10.25 13.95
C PHE A 271 3.57 -10.37 13.86
N VAL A 272 3.03 -11.53 14.22
CA VAL A 272 1.59 -11.86 14.12
C VAL A 272 1.10 -12.51 15.42
N ILE A 273 -0.09 -12.14 15.86
CA ILE A 273 -1.00 -11.08 15.51
C ILE A 273 -1.26 -10.19 16.72
N GLY A 274 -1.20 -8.87 16.54
CA GLY A 274 -1.34 -7.88 17.61
C GLY A 274 -0.73 -6.54 17.23
N GLU A 275 -0.44 -5.71 18.22
CA GLU A 275 0.20 -4.40 18.05
C GLU A 275 1.73 -4.53 17.97
N TYR A 276 2.21 -5.15 16.92
CA TYR A 276 3.63 -5.39 16.68
C TYR A 276 4.17 -4.55 15.52
N GLY A 277 5.33 -4.93 15.02
CA GLY A 277 6.00 -4.22 13.94
C GLY A 277 6.40 -5.11 12.77
N ASP A 278 7.13 -4.46 11.87
CA ASP A 278 7.69 -5.08 10.68
C ASP A 278 9.12 -4.61 10.46
N THR A 279 9.96 -5.48 9.91
CA THR A 279 11.28 -5.12 9.40
C THR A 279 11.44 -5.61 7.96
N VAL A 280 12.02 -4.77 7.09
CA VAL A 280 12.21 -5.10 5.68
C VAL A 280 13.52 -4.53 5.16
N ALA A 281 14.27 -5.34 4.42
CA ALA A 281 15.44 -4.91 3.65
C ALA A 281 15.18 -4.98 2.14
N TYR A 282 15.63 -3.95 1.41
CA TYR A 282 15.53 -3.83 -0.04
C TYR A 282 16.89 -3.38 -0.61
N GLY A 283 17.76 -4.31 -0.98
CA GLY A 283 19.10 -3.97 -1.45
C GLY A 283 19.86 -3.17 -0.38
N ASP A 284 20.02 -1.87 -0.54
CA ASP A 284 20.72 -0.97 0.39
C ASP A 284 19.79 -0.19 1.34
N ARG A 285 18.50 -0.52 1.41
CA ARG A 285 17.51 0.22 2.20
C ARG A 285 16.86 -0.66 3.24
N VAL A 286 16.57 -0.03 4.38
CA VAL A 286 15.92 -0.65 5.53
C VAL A 286 14.63 0.11 5.85
N TYR A 287 13.59 -0.65 6.14
CA TYR A 287 12.37 -0.21 6.80
C TYR A 287 12.22 -0.95 8.11
N ALA A 288 11.89 -0.25 9.18
CA ALA A 288 11.51 -0.84 10.45
C ALA A 288 10.33 -0.08 11.04
N SER A 289 9.45 -0.75 11.75
CA SER A 289 8.34 -0.10 12.43
C SER A 289 7.94 -0.86 13.68
N TRP A 290 7.38 -0.14 14.63
CA TRP A 290 6.68 -0.70 15.78
C TRP A 290 5.34 -0.02 15.93
N TYR A 291 4.25 -0.79 15.92
CA TYR A 291 2.90 -0.24 15.81
C TYR A 291 2.56 0.76 16.93
N PRO A 292 2.72 0.45 18.22
CA PRO A 292 2.42 1.39 19.30
C PRO A 292 3.26 2.67 19.25
N ALA A 293 4.56 2.56 18.94
CA ALA A 293 5.45 3.72 18.87
C ALA A 293 5.16 4.62 17.66
N GLY A 294 4.82 4.02 16.52
CA GLY A 294 4.58 4.73 15.26
C GLY A 294 3.17 5.27 15.08
N MET A 295 2.21 4.91 15.94
CA MET A 295 0.81 5.32 15.80
C MET A 295 0.57 6.72 16.36
N LEU A 296 0.63 7.74 15.51
CA LEU A 296 0.46 9.14 15.94
C LEU A 296 -0.99 9.61 15.97
N LYS A 297 -1.86 9.06 15.13
CA LYS A 297 -3.26 9.47 15.05
C LYS A 297 -4.14 8.28 14.67
N SER A 298 -5.31 8.21 15.29
CA SER A 298 -6.35 7.24 14.96
C SER A 298 -7.71 7.92 15.11
N GLU A 299 -8.51 7.92 14.05
CA GLU A 299 -9.80 8.60 14.04
C GLU A 299 -10.82 7.89 13.15
N VAL A 300 -12.08 7.89 13.57
CA VAL A 300 -13.23 7.41 12.78
C VAL A 300 -13.86 8.60 12.10
N ALA A 301 -13.72 8.68 10.78
CA ALA A 301 -14.19 9.80 9.99
C ALA A 301 -14.45 9.40 8.54
N LEU A 302 -15.08 10.27 7.75
CA LEU A 302 -15.12 10.12 6.29
C LEU A 302 -13.73 10.33 5.67
N ALA A 303 -12.98 11.26 6.20
CA ALA A 303 -11.60 11.53 5.86
C ALA A 303 -10.91 12.12 7.09
N PRO A 304 -9.61 11.88 7.26
CA PRO A 304 -8.85 12.56 8.30
C PRO A 304 -8.78 14.06 8.02
N ASP A 305 -8.50 14.83 9.09
CA ASP A 305 -8.18 16.23 8.97
C ASP A 305 -7.11 16.43 7.89
N PRO A 306 -7.34 17.30 6.89
CA PRO A 306 -6.40 17.55 5.81
C PRO A 306 -5.10 18.21 6.28
N ALA A 307 -5.07 18.78 7.49
CA ALA A 307 -3.84 19.36 8.06
C ALA A 307 -2.73 18.31 8.12
N PRO A 308 -1.51 18.64 7.69
CA PRO A 308 -0.37 17.74 7.76
C PRO A 308 -0.10 17.26 9.19
N VAL A 309 0.10 15.96 9.38
CA VAL A 309 0.60 15.43 10.66
C VAL A 309 2.06 15.81 10.80
N CYS A 310 2.34 16.68 11.77
CA CYS A 310 3.71 17.16 12.02
C CYS A 310 4.50 16.11 12.80
N ILE A 311 5.59 15.63 12.25
CA ILE A 311 6.58 14.81 12.94
C ILE A 311 7.73 15.70 13.35
N THR A 312 7.71 16.16 14.61
CA THR A 312 8.80 17.01 15.15
C THR A 312 10.08 16.18 15.36
N PRO A 313 11.27 16.80 15.46
CA PRO A 313 12.50 16.07 15.78
C PRO A 313 12.42 15.25 17.08
N SER A 314 11.73 15.76 18.10
CA SER A 314 11.51 15.04 19.36
C SER A 314 10.58 13.84 19.18
N THR A 315 9.50 14.00 18.41
CA THR A 315 8.59 12.90 18.05
C THR A 315 9.32 11.82 17.25
N ALA A 316 10.13 12.23 16.26
CA ALA A 316 10.92 11.29 15.45
C ALA A 316 11.90 10.49 16.31
N ARG A 317 12.62 11.16 17.20
CA ARG A 317 13.55 10.52 18.14
C ARG A 317 12.81 9.51 19.02
N HIS A 318 11.70 9.91 19.63
CA HIS A 318 10.89 9.03 20.47
C HIS A 318 10.43 7.78 19.73
N ILE A 319 9.90 7.94 18.52
CA ILE A 319 9.46 6.79 17.67
C ILE A 319 10.64 5.87 17.37
N THR A 320 11.82 6.43 17.06
CA THR A 320 13.02 5.65 16.76
C THR A 320 13.46 4.84 17.96
N GLU A 321 13.64 5.48 19.11
CA GLU A 321 14.11 4.83 20.34
C GLU A 321 13.13 3.74 20.80
N GLN A 322 11.82 4.02 20.81
CA GLN A 322 10.80 3.04 21.21
C GLN A 322 10.69 1.87 20.24
N SER A 323 10.82 2.13 18.94
CA SER A 323 10.78 1.07 17.93
C SER A 323 12.01 0.16 18.02
N ILE A 324 13.20 0.71 18.22
CA ILE A 324 14.45 -0.05 18.39
C ILE A 324 14.38 -0.88 19.67
N ALA A 325 13.96 -0.29 20.80
CA ALA A 325 13.83 -1.00 22.07
C ALA A 325 12.84 -2.18 21.99
N ALA A 326 11.69 -1.95 21.33
CA ALA A 326 10.71 -3.00 21.14
C ALA A 326 11.22 -4.12 20.21
N LEU A 327 11.85 -3.79 19.10
CA LEU A 327 12.43 -4.79 18.19
C LEU A 327 13.58 -5.57 18.89
N ALA A 328 14.38 -4.91 19.71
CA ALA A 328 15.46 -5.53 20.49
C ALA A 328 14.94 -6.58 21.49
N ARG A 329 13.74 -6.38 22.04
CA ARG A 329 13.10 -7.37 22.93
C ARG A 329 12.87 -8.71 22.22
N TYR A 330 12.41 -8.67 20.97
CA TYR A 330 12.06 -9.86 20.20
C TYR A 330 13.23 -10.40 19.36
N MET A 331 14.13 -9.51 18.94
CA MET A 331 15.31 -9.82 18.10
C MET A 331 16.56 -9.12 18.67
N PRO A 332 17.16 -9.62 19.77
CA PRO A 332 18.24 -8.89 20.46
C PRO A 332 19.44 -8.56 19.56
N GLY A 333 19.88 -9.50 18.72
CA GLY A 333 20.99 -9.29 17.81
C GLY A 333 20.72 -8.19 16.78
N TYR A 334 19.51 -8.16 16.25
CA TYR A 334 19.09 -7.11 15.31
C TYR A 334 18.85 -5.76 16.02
N GLY A 335 18.30 -5.77 17.23
CA GLY A 335 18.15 -4.56 18.03
C GLY A 335 19.48 -3.86 18.30
N ASN A 336 20.53 -4.61 18.59
CA ASN A 336 21.89 -4.07 18.72
C ASN A 336 22.36 -3.42 17.41
N ALA A 337 22.12 -4.10 16.26
CA ALA A 337 22.44 -3.53 14.95
C ALA A 337 21.69 -2.22 14.65
N LEU A 338 20.39 -2.15 14.99
CA LEU A 338 19.59 -0.92 14.82
C LEU A 338 20.11 0.21 15.72
N ALA A 339 20.56 -0.09 16.93
CA ALA A 339 21.03 0.92 17.90
C ALA A 339 22.25 1.71 17.38
N GLU A 340 23.09 1.09 16.54
CA GLU A 340 24.23 1.74 15.89
C GLU A 340 23.80 2.92 15.00
N TYR A 341 22.56 2.92 14.50
CA TYR A 341 22.02 3.89 13.55
C TYR A 341 20.89 4.75 14.12
N THR A 342 20.73 4.82 15.44
CA THR A 342 19.59 5.52 16.09
C THR A 342 19.39 6.95 15.58
N ASN A 343 20.48 7.67 15.26
CA ASN A 343 20.43 9.06 14.82
C ASN A 343 20.30 9.22 13.29
N ASP A 344 20.37 8.15 12.52
CA ASP A 344 20.44 8.19 11.06
C ASP A 344 19.08 7.87 10.40
N PHE A 345 18.11 7.39 11.19
CA PHE A 345 16.79 7.06 10.68
C PHE A 345 15.98 8.32 10.34
N GLU A 346 15.41 8.31 9.15
CA GLU A 346 14.33 9.22 8.75
C GLU A 346 12.98 8.59 9.18
N VAL A 347 12.23 9.29 10.03
CA VAL A 347 10.88 8.88 10.42
C VAL A 347 9.87 9.48 9.45
N ARG A 348 9.09 8.62 8.78
CA ARG A 348 8.05 9.02 7.84
C ARG A 348 6.75 8.29 8.14
N GLY A 349 5.63 8.95 7.90
CA GLY A 349 4.31 8.38 8.16
C GLY A 349 3.32 8.60 7.04
N GLY A 350 2.28 7.79 7.06
CA GLY A 350 1.17 7.90 6.14
C GLY A 350 -0.11 7.30 6.70
N TYR A 351 -1.24 7.68 6.10
CA TYR A 351 -2.53 7.15 6.52
C TYR A 351 -2.74 5.72 6.04
N ILE A 352 -3.29 4.91 6.95
CA ILE A 352 -3.84 3.58 6.67
C ILE A 352 -5.32 3.67 6.96
N SER A 353 -6.16 3.33 5.98
CA SER A 353 -7.61 3.35 6.11
C SER A 353 -8.19 1.95 6.02
N ALA A 354 -9.20 1.67 6.85
CA ALA A 354 -9.92 0.41 6.85
C ALA A 354 -11.37 0.62 7.30
N TRP A 355 -12.25 -0.30 6.96
CA TRP A 355 -13.60 -0.32 7.48
C TRP A 355 -13.62 -0.71 8.96
N GLY A 356 -14.48 -0.08 9.74
CA GLY A 356 -14.65 -0.35 11.17
C GLY A 356 -14.32 0.85 12.06
N THR A 357 -14.42 0.64 13.37
CA THR A 357 -14.25 1.68 14.38
C THR A 357 -13.30 1.28 15.50
N SER A 358 -12.99 -0.01 15.63
CA SER A 358 -12.16 -0.56 16.71
C SER A 358 -10.70 -0.80 16.28
N GLY A 359 -9.80 -0.78 17.25
CA GLY A 359 -8.36 -1.01 17.06
C GLY A 359 -8.01 -2.48 16.74
N ILE A 360 -6.73 -2.73 16.51
CA ILE A 360 -6.24 -4.05 16.10
C ILE A 360 -6.29 -5.08 17.25
N THR A 361 -6.37 -4.64 18.49
CA THR A 361 -6.49 -5.52 19.68
C THR A 361 -7.89 -6.10 19.88
N ASP A 362 -8.89 -5.57 19.17
CA ASP A 362 -10.23 -6.15 19.13
C ASP A 362 -10.27 -7.28 18.09
N PRO A 363 -10.50 -8.55 18.48
CA PRO A 363 -10.55 -9.67 17.54
C PRO A 363 -11.63 -9.52 16.45
N ASN A 364 -12.68 -8.73 16.72
CA ASN A 364 -13.78 -8.47 15.79
C ASN A 364 -13.54 -7.22 14.94
N SER A 365 -12.38 -6.57 15.06
CA SER A 365 -12.07 -5.38 14.31
C SER A 365 -12.09 -5.62 12.80
N GLY A 366 -12.67 -4.68 12.05
CA GLY A 366 -12.58 -4.64 10.60
C GLY A 366 -11.14 -4.51 10.07
N LEU A 367 -10.18 -4.25 10.95
CA LEU A 367 -8.76 -4.25 10.62
C LEU A 367 -8.23 -5.64 10.25
N HIS A 368 -8.88 -6.69 10.74
CA HIS A 368 -8.50 -8.08 10.46
C HIS A 368 -9.04 -8.60 9.14
N SER A 369 -9.74 -7.76 8.37
CA SER A 369 -10.26 -8.13 7.03
C SER A 369 -9.99 -7.05 5.99
N ARG A 370 -9.81 -7.48 4.75
CA ARG A 370 -9.76 -6.65 3.53
C ARG A 370 -10.67 -7.21 2.45
N ALA A 371 -11.77 -7.87 2.85
CA ALA A 371 -12.71 -8.47 1.92
C ALA A 371 -13.47 -7.41 1.10
N GLU A 372 -13.80 -6.27 1.71
CA GLU A 372 -14.60 -5.20 1.10
C GLU A 372 -13.72 -4.05 0.56
N ILE A 373 -12.88 -4.38 -0.41
CA ILE A 373 -12.03 -3.43 -1.14
C ILE A 373 -12.26 -3.58 -2.65
N GLY A 374 -11.90 -2.58 -3.44
CA GLY A 374 -12.09 -2.62 -4.90
C GLY A 374 -12.44 -1.27 -5.49
N VAL A 375 -13.00 -1.31 -6.69
CA VAL A 375 -13.47 -0.13 -7.42
C VAL A 375 -14.99 -0.05 -7.31
N THR A 376 -15.49 1.03 -6.73
CA THR A 376 -16.92 1.36 -6.73
C THR A 376 -17.21 2.36 -7.84
N SER A 377 -18.27 2.15 -8.62
CA SER A 377 -18.56 2.96 -9.81
C SER A 377 -19.93 3.60 -9.75
N LEU A 378 -19.99 4.85 -10.21
CA LEU A 378 -21.15 5.53 -10.74
C LEU A 378 -20.87 5.84 -12.22
N PRO A 379 -21.87 6.19 -13.05
CA PRO A 379 -21.61 6.56 -14.42
C PRO A 379 -20.49 7.64 -14.51
N ARG A 380 -19.42 7.35 -15.25
CA ARG A 380 -18.23 8.20 -15.45
C ARG A 380 -17.42 8.51 -14.18
N TYR A 381 -17.69 7.85 -13.05
CA TYR A 381 -16.97 8.04 -11.81
C TYR A 381 -16.57 6.70 -11.17
N HIS A 382 -15.29 6.53 -10.89
CA HIS A 382 -14.74 5.28 -10.32
C HIS A 382 -13.88 5.58 -9.09
N SER A 383 -14.29 5.09 -7.94
CA SER A 383 -13.63 5.30 -6.65
C SER A 383 -12.85 4.06 -6.24
N ILE A 384 -11.54 4.20 -5.99
CA ILE A 384 -10.62 3.10 -5.70
C ILE A 384 -10.37 2.96 -4.20
N ASN A 385 -10.81 1.85 -3.62
CA ASN A 385 -10.38 1.41 -2.29
C ASN A 385 -9.35 0.28 -2.43
N THR A 386 -8.07 0.59 -2.33
CA THR A 386 -7.02 -0.42 -2.46
C THR A 386 -6.93 -1.33 -1.24
N GLY A 387 -7.29 -0.85 -0.04
CA GLY A 387 -7.15 -1.57 1.23
C GLY A 387 -5.70 -1.92 1.60
N LYS A 388 -4.88 -2.31 0.64
CA LYS A 388 -3.45 -2.64 0.78
C LYS A 388 -2.66 -2.22 -0.46
N TYR A 389 -1.36 -1.96 -0.25
CA TYR A 389 -0.44 -1.53 -1.30
C TYR A 389 -0.39 -2.49 -2.50
N VAL A 390 -0.39 -3.79 -2.25
CA VAL A 390 -0.37 -4.84 -3.28
C VAL A 390 -1.53 -4.74 -4.27
N MET A 391 -2.67 -4.21 -3.85
CA MET A 391 -3.87 -4.08 -4.67
C MET A 391 -3.86 -2.83 -5.57
N ALA A 392 -2.96 -1.88 -5.32
CA ALA A 392 -2.96 -0.58 -5.98
C ALA A 392 -2.81 -0.67 -7.51
N PRO A 393 -1.87 -1.46 -8.08
CA PRO A 393 -1.79 -1.60 -9.52
C PRO A 393 -3.04 -2.25 -10.12
N LYS A 394 -3.55 -3.32 -9.52
CA LYS A 394 -4.74 -4.03 -10.01
C LYS A 394 -5.96 -3.13 -10.07
N TYR A 395 -6.26 -2.40 -8.98
CA TYR A 395 -7.45 -1.55 -8.96
C TYR A 395 -7.27 -0.25 -9.75
N GLY A 396 -6.04 0.24 -9.89
CA GLY A 396 -5.74 1.32 -10.84
C GLY A 396 -6.04 0.92 -12.27
N GLU A 397 -5.57 -0.26 -12.69
CA GLU A 397 -5.89 -0.83 -14.01
C GLU A 397 -7.38 -1.10 -14.17
N GLU A 398 -8.04 -1.72 -13.18
CA GLU A 398 -9.46 -2.01 -13.20
C GLU A 398 -10.33 -0.75 -13.38
N ALA A 399 -10.00 0.33 -12.66
CA ALA A 399 -10.70 1.60 -12.82
C ALA A 399 -10.51 2.19 -14.23
N ALA A 400 -9.29 2.11 -14.77
CA ALA A 400 -9.02 2.55 -16.14
C ALA A 400 -9.82 1.73 -17.16
N LEU A 401 -9.86 0.40 -17.01
CA LEU A 401 -10.63 -0.47 -17.91
C LEU A 401 -12.14 -0.17 -17.89
N ARG A 402 -12.69 0.19 -16.72
CA ARG A 402 -14.10 0.61 -16.60
C ARG A 402 -14.36 1.90 -17.36
N VAL A 403 -13.46 2.89 -17.26
CA VAL A 403 -13.54 4.14 -18.06
C VAL A 403 -13.49 3.83 -19.54
N LEU A 404 -12.56 2.98 -19.99
CA LEU A 404 -12.43 2.60 -21.40
C LEU A 404 -13.71 1.94 -21.90
N SER A 405 -14.26 1.00 -21.16
CA SER A 405 -15.52 0.32 -21.49
C SER A 405 -16.70 1.30 -21.59
N GLU A 406 -16.82 2.26 -20.66
CA GLU A 406 -17.88 3.29 -20.72
C GLU A 406 -17.72 4.25 -21.89
N MET A 407 -16.50 4.42 -22.41
CA MET A 407 -16.20 5.24 -23.58
C MET A 407 -16.27 4.45 -24.90
N GLY A 408 -16.61 3.15 -24.85
CA GLY A 408 -16.67 2.30 -26.04
C GLY A 408 -15.32 2.01 -26.67
N LEU A 409 -14.25 2.04 -25.87
CA LEU A 409 -12.88 1.74 -26.29
C LEU A 409 -12.49 0.32 -25.88
N ASP A 410 -11.88 -0.40 -26.81
CA ASP A 410 -11.30 -1.71 -26.52
C ASP A 410 -10.10 -1.59 -25.55
N ALA A 411 -10.00 -2.53 -24.62
CA ALA A 411 -9.03 -2.51 -23.51
C ALA A 411 -7.71 -3.22 -23.85
#